data_ee9740b36fdfac9e95e89481457efa27
#
_entry.id   ee9740b36fdfac9e95e89481457efa27
#
_cell.length_a   1.000
_cell.length_b   1.000
_cell.length_c   1.000
_cell.angle_alpha   90.00
_cell.angle_beta   90.00
_cell.angle_gamma   90.00
#
_symmetry.space_group_name_H-M   'P 1'
#
loop_
_entity.id
_entity.type
_entity.pdbx_description
1 polymer ?
#
loop_
_entity_poly.entity_id
_entity_poly.type
_entity_poly.pdbx_seq_one_letter_code
_entity_poly.pdbx_strand_id
1 'polypeptide(L)'
;MTILQRYRIPITFVVFGPLLALAILSGGFPHNPFNVNDIQGIGGTILVLSGTGLRSWAAGVVRKRKNLTTTGPYAFTRHPLYVGSMFLALGICIILGDLKLLCAVLAITFSIYIPKVRTEERFLLKKFGNEWKKYTHRTGYFLPKDNSIRIRSGWSITQWTKNKEYYCFGTSLSALVLLAIMYTTHLN
;
A
#
# COMPACT_ATOMS: atom_id res chain seq x y z
N MET A 1 -11.32 1.00 21.14
CA MET A 1 -10.86 0.38 19.89
C MET A 1 -11.97 0.63 18.86
N THR A 2 -11.81 1.57 17.95
CA THR A 2 -12.85 1.87 16.97
C THR A 2 -13.03 0.68 16.04
N ILE A 3 -14.27 0.28 15.80
CA ILE A 3 -14.71 -0.82 14.93
C ILE A 3 -13.95 -0.84 13.58
N LEU A 4 -13.67 0.32 13.00
CA LEU A 4 -12.88 0.48 11.77
C LEU A 4 -11.43 -0.05 11.83
N GLN A 5 -10.83 -0.21 13.01
CA GLN A 5 -9.45 -0.74 13.12
C GLN A 5 -9.41 -2.27 13.17
N ARG A 6 -10.52 -2.90 13.55
CA ARG A 6 -10.70 -4.36 13.57
C ARG A 6 -10.86 -4.91 12.15
N TYR A 7 -11.39 -4.09 11.22
CA TYR A 7 -11.76 -4.50 9.86
C TYR A 7 -10.78 -4.04 8.77
N ARG A 8 -9.53 -3.66 9.11
CA ARG A 8 -8.53 -3.22 8.11
C ARG A 8 -8.20 -4.28 7.07
N ILE A 9 -8.02 -5.51 7.51
CA ILE A 9 -7.68 -6.66 6.65
C ILE A 9 -8.88 -7.08 5.80
N PRO A 10 -10.08 -7.30 6.38
CA PRO A 10 -11.24 -7.68 5.58
C PRO A 10 -11.66 -6.61 4.55
N ILE A 11 -11.52 -5.31 4.83
CA ILE A 11 -11.88 -4.27 3.85
C ILE A 11 -11.00 -4.36 2.59
N THR A 12 -9.70 -4.60 2.73
CA THR A 12 -8.83 -4.79 1.57
C THR A 12 -9.26 -6.00 0.75
N PHE A 13 -9.51 -7.14 1.40
CA PHE A 13 -9.97 -8.35 0.71
C PHE A 13 -11.37 -8.21 0.12
N VAL A 14 -12.30 -7.57 0.81
CA VAL A 14 -13.68 -7.34 0.34
C VAL A 14 -13.73 -6.37 -0.85
N VAL A 15 -12.80 -5.43 -0.96
CA VAL A 15 -12.76 -4.50 -2.09
C VAL A 15 -11.93 -5.05 -3.24
N PHE A 16 -10.74 -5.61 -2.96
CA PHE A 16 -9.83 -6.08 -4.02
C PHE A 16 -10.17 -7.48 -4.53
N GLY A 17 -10.71 -8.36 -3.69
CA GLY A 17 -11.11 -9.71 -4.11
C GLY A 17 -12.16 -9.72 -5.21
N PRO A 18 -13.31 -9.04 -5.05
CA PRO A 18 -14.33 -8.95 -6.09
C PRO A 18 -13.86 -8.23 -7.35
N LEU A 19 -13.01 -7.19 -7.22
CA LEU A 19 -12.46 -6.50 -8.38
C LEU A 19 -11.49 -7.37 -9.18
N LEU A 20 -10.67 -8.15 -8.49
CA LEU A 20 -9.81 -9.14 -9.12
C LEU A 20 -10.65 -10.25 -9.80
N ALA A 21 -11.68 -10.75 -9.12
CA ALA A 21 -12.60 -11.73 -9.68
C ALA A 21 -13.33 -11.17 -10.91
N LEU A 22 -13.78 -9.92 -10.87
CA LEU A 22 -14.43 -9.26 -12.00
C LEU A 22 -13.47 -9.09 -13.19
N ALA A 23 -12.21 -8.73 -12.94
CA ALA A 23 -11.19 -8.62 -13.99
C ALA A 23 -10.91 -9.99 -14.64
N ILE A 24 -10.89 -11.05 -13.85
CA ILE A 24 -10.75 -12.43 -14.35
C ILE A 24 -11.96 -12.82 -15.20
N LEU A 25 -13.18 -12.53 -14.73
CA LEU A 25 -14.42 -12.87 -15.42
C LEU A 25 -14.67 -12.01 -16.67
N SER A 26 -14.10 -10.79 -16.75
CA SER A 26 -14.22 -9.93 -17.94
C SER A 26 -13.38 -10.37 -19.14
N GLY A 27 -12.62 -11.47 -19.00
CA GLY A 27 -11.82 -12.02 -20.10
C GLY A 27 -10.60 -11.18 -20.48
N GLY A 28 -10.16 -10.29 -19.61
CA GLY A 28 -8.92 -9.53 -19.78
C GLY A 28 -7.70 -10.47 -19.74
N PHE A 29 -6.77 -10.30 -20.69
CA PHE A 29 -5.51 -11.03 -20.69
C PHE A 29 -4.51 -10.28 -19.81
N PRO A 30 -4.05 -10.84 -18.68
CA PRO A 30 -3.03 -10.19 -17.88
C PRO A 30 -1.70 -10.17 -18.66
N HIS A 31 -0.93 -9.11 -18.43
CA HIS A 31 0.45 -9.04 -18.89
C HIS A 31 1.34 -10.01 -18.10
N ASN A 32 2.42 -10.49 -18.70
CA ASN A 32 3.34 -11.39 -18.02
C ASN A 32 4.14 -10.62 -16.94
N PRO A 33 3.91 -10.88 -15.63
CA PRO A 33 4.58 -10.13 -14.56
C PRO A 33 6.10 -10.36 -14.48
N PHE A 34 6.61 -11.42 -15.12
CA PHE A 34 8.03 -11.80 -15.06
C PHE A 34 8.77 -11.71 -16.39
N ASN A 35 8.09 -11.31 -17.47
CA ASN A 35 8.74 -11.11 -18.77
C ASN A 35 9.29 -9.69 -18.88
N VAL A 36 10.61 -9.56 -18.98
CA VAL A 36 11.29 -8.26 -19.09
C VAL A 36 10.95 -7.50 -20.37
N ASN A 37 10.47 -8.18 -21.40
CA ASN A 37 10.05 -7.56 -22.66
C ASN A 37 8.59 -7.05 -22.59
N ASP A 38 7.83 -7.44 -21.58
CA ASP A 38 6.48 -6.93 -21.35
C ASP A 38 6.54 -5.73 -20.37
N ILE A 39 6.57 -4.53 -20.95
CA ILE A 39 6.73 -3.28 -20.19
C ILE A 39 5.62 -3.11 -19.15
N GLN A 40 4.40 -3.52 -19.45
CA GLN A 40 3.28 -3.41 -18.49
C GLN A 40 3.39 -4.47 -17.39
N GLY A 41 3.75 -5.69 -17.75
CA GLY A 41 3.96 -6.77 -16.79
C GLY A 41 5.08 -6.45 -15.81
N ILE A 42 6.28 -6.10 -16.32
CA ILE A 42 7.43 -5.80 -15.45
C ILE A 42 7.24 -4.48 -14.68
N GLY A 43 6.66 -3.45 -15.31
CA GLY A 43 6.38 -2.16 -14.65
C GLY A 43 5.38 -2.31 -13.50
N GLY A 44 4.32 -3.08 -13.71
CA GLY A 44 3.36 -3.42 -12.66
C GLY A 44 3.99 -4.22 -11.53
N THR A 45 4.86 -5.20 -11.86
CA THR A 45 5.60 -5.99 -10.86
C THR A 45 6.53 -5.13 -10.02
N ILE A 46 7.27 -4.21 -10.63
CA ILE A 46 8.13 -3.25 -9.90
C ILE A 46 7.28 -2.41 -8.93
N LEU A 47 6.11 -1.94 -9.34
CA LEU A 47 5.21 -1.19 -8.45
C LEU A 47 4.70 -2.06 -7.29
N VAL A 48 4.30 -3.31 -7.55
CA VAL A 48 3.87 -4.25 -6.48
C VAL A 48 4.99 -4.48 -5.49
N LEU A 49 6.20 -4.77 -5.95
CA LEU A 49 7.35 -5.02 -5.08
C LEU A 49 7.76 -3.76 -4.30
N SER A 50 7.76 -2.59 -4.94
CA SER A 50 8.05 -1.30 -4.30
C SER A 50 7.00 -0.97 -3.23
N GLY A 51 5.72 -1.19 -3.52
CA GLY A 51 4.62 -1.03 -2.56
C GLY A 51 4.74 -1.97 -1.36
N THR A 52 5.03 -3.26 -1.62
CA THR A 52 5.25 -4.27 -0.58
C THR A 52 6.46 -3.92 0.29
N GLY A 53 7.58 -3.52 -0.31
CA GLY A 53 8.79 -3.09 0.38
C GLY A 53 8.57 -1.85 1.25
N LEU A 54 7.94 -0.81 0.70
CA LEU A 54 7.60 0.41 1.45
C LEU A 54 6.69 0.12 2.64
N ARG A 55 5.68 -0.73 2.47
CA ARG A 55 4.78 -1.14 3.56
C ARG A 55 5.51 -1.96 4.62
N SER A 56 6.32 -2.94 4.21
CA SER A 56 7.12 -3.75 5.13
C SER A 56 8.08 -2.89 5.94
N TRP A 57 8.74 -1.92 5.30
CA TRP A 57 9.60 -0.96 6.00
C TRP A 57 8.79 -0.12 6.99
N ALA A 58 7.68 0.47 6.57
CA ALA A 58 6.83 1.28 7.43
C ALA A 58 6.24 0.49 8.61
N ALA A 59 5.80 -0.74 8.38
CA ALA A 59 5.22 -1.58 9.42
C ALA A 59 6.24 -2.04 10.46
N GLY A 60 7.50 -2.25 10.06
CA GLY A 60 8.57 -2.61 10.99
C GLY A 60 9.05 -1.45 11.88
N VAL A 61 8.75 -0.21 11.50
CA VAL A 61 9.16 1.00 12.24
C VAL A 61 8.02 1.56 13.09
N VAL A 62 6.76 1.54 12.61
CA VAL A 62 5.66 2.21 13.28
C VAL A 62 5.26 1.54 14.60
N ARG A 63 5.30 2.31 15.68
CA ARG A 63 4.80 1.93 17.01
C ARG A 63 3.46 2.59 17.29
N LYS A 64 2.40 2.00 16.71
CA LYS A 64 1.04 2.56 16.78
C LYS A 64 0.66 2.97 18.21
N ARG A 65 0.18 4.20 18.37
CA ARG A 65 -0.33 4.76 19.61
C ARG A 65 0.64 4.93 20.79
N LYS A 66 1.91 4.53 20.66
CA LYS A 66 2.88 4.75 21.74
C LYS A 66 3.61 6.07 21.52
N ASN A 67 4.30 6.21 20.41
CA ASN A 67 5.12 7.37 20.08
C ASN A 67 4.78 7.84 18.66
N LEU A 68 4.97 9.14 18.40
CA LEU A 68 4.92 9.67 17.06
C LEU A 68 6.15 9.18 16.28
N THR A 69 5.93 8.38 15.24
CA THR A 69 7.01 7.88 14.39
C THR A 69 7.27 8.91 13.29
N THR A 70 8.48 9.45 13.25
CA THR A 70 8.90 10.52 12.32
C THR A 70 10.16 10.16 11.53
N THR A 71 10.64 8.91 11.65
CA THR A 71 11.89 8.40 11.05
C THR A 71 11.62 7.29 10.05
N GLY A 72 12.63 6.90 9.28
CA GLY A 72 12.50 5.90 8.24
C GLY A 72 11.54 6.37 7.14
N PRO A 73 10.59 5.53 6.67
CA PRO A 73 9.65 5.92 5.61
C PRO A 73 8.71 7.06 6.03
N TYR A 74 8.50 7.25 7.36
CA TYR A 74 7.73 8.37 7.90
C TYR A 74 8.48 9.72 7.82
N ALA A 75 9.75 9.74 7.52
CA ALA A 75 10.47 10.98 7.20
C ALA A 75 10.15 11.50 5.80
N PHE A 76 9.80 10.63 4.87
CA PHE A 76 9.46 10.98 3.49
C PHE A 76 7.99 11.34 3.32
N THR A 77 7.10 10.56 3.90
CA THR A 77 5.65 10.74 3.80
C THR A 77 4.98 10.48 5.13
N ARG A 78 3.90 11.20 5.43
CA ARG A 78 3.13 10.97 6.66
C ARG A 78 2.42 9.63 6.67
N HIS A 79 2.12 9.10 5.49
CA HIS A 79 1.26 7.93 5.32
C HIS A 79 1.89 6.85 4.42
N PRO A 80 3.10 6.34 4.74
CA PRO A 80 3.82 5.40 3.87
C PRO A 80 3.07 4.09 3.65
N LEU A 81 2.27 3.62 4.63
CA LEU A 81 1.43 2.44 4.47
C LEU A 81 0.32 2.63 3.41
N TYR A 82 -0.25 3.84 3.31
CA TYR A 82 -1.26 4.14 2.29
C TYR A 82 -0.61 4.31 0.91
N VAL A 83 0.54 4.98 0.82
CA VAL A 83 1.32 5.11 -0.42
C VAL A 83 1.71 3.73 -0.95
N GLY A 84 2.24 2.86 -0.10
CA GLY A 84 2.57 1.49 -0.49
C GLY A 84 1.35 0.69 -0.96
N SER A 85 0.17 0.87 -0.31
CA SER A 85 -1.07 0.24 -0.77
C SER A 85 -1.53 0.76 -2.13
N MET A 86 -1.33 2.05 -2.42
CA MET A 86 -1.60 2.60 -3.76
C MET A 86 -0.69 1.99 -4.81
N PHE A 87 0.60 1.84 -4.53
CA PHE A 87 1.54 1.19 -5.45
C PHE A 87 1.16 -0.27 -5.73
N LEU A 88 0.74 -1.02 -4.71
CA LEU A 88 0.22 -2.38 -4.87
C LEU A 88 -1.00 -2.42 -5.80
N ALA A 89 -1.97 -1.55 -5.54
CA ALA A 89 -3.21 -1.49 -6.32
C ALA A 89 -2.93 -1.10 -7.78
N LEU A 90 -2.12 -0.05 -7.99
CA LEU A 90 -1.72 0.39 -9.32
C LEU A 90 -0.96 -0.70 -10.09
N GLY A 91 0.01 -1.36 -9.43
CA GLY A 91 0.82 -2.40 -10.06
C GLY A 91 -0.03 -3.58 -10.53
N ILE A 92 -0.96 -4.05 -9.70
CA ILE A 92 -1.89 -5.14 -10.08
C ILE A 92 -2.79 -4.71 -11.24
N CYS A 93 -3.35 -3.48 -11.22
CA CYS A 93 -4.20 -3.00 -12.31
C CYS A 93 -3.43 -2.84 -13.63
N ILE A 94 -2.15 -2.44 -13.59
CA ILE A 94 -1.31 -2.35 -14.79
C ILE A 94 -1.04 -3.74 -15.37
N ILE A 95 -0.75 -4.75 -14.52
CA ILE A 95 -0.56 -6.12 -14.99
C ILE A 95 -1.84 -6.67 -15.61
N LEU A 96 -3.01 -6.32 -15.08
CA LEU A 96 -4.30 -6.73 -15.64
C LEU A 96 -4.66 -6.01 -16.95
N GLY A 97 -4.00 -4.89 -17.27
CA GLY A 97 -4.18 -4.17 -18.53
C GLY A 97 -5.55 -3.51 -18.72
N ASP A 98 -6.39 -3.46 -17.70
CA ASP A 98 -7.76 -2.92 -17.77
C ASP A 98 -7.83 -1.49 -17.20
N LEU A 99 -7.96 -0.52 -18.09
CA LEU A 99 -8.07 0.91 -17.72
C LEU A 99 -9.35 1.21 -16.92
N LYS A 100 -10.46 0.52 -17.21
CA LYS A 100 -11.72 0.72 -16.47
C LYS A 100 -11.58 0.24 -15.04
N LEU A 101 -10.96 -0.92 -14.86
CA LEU A 101 -10.62 -1.46 -13.55
C LEU A 101 -9.68 -0.52 -12.79
N LEU A 102 -8.65 0.01 -13.46
CA LEU A 102 -7.73 0.99 -12.86
C LEU A 102 -8.47 2.22 -12.35
N CYS A 103 -9.35 2.82 -13.16
CA CYS A 103 -10.16 3.98 -12.77
C CYS A 103 -11.08 3.65 -11.57
N ALA A 104 -11.75 2.50 -11.60
CA ALA A 104 -12.63 2.05 -10.52
C ALA A 104 -11.85 1.84 -9.21
N VAL A 105 -10.71 1.15 -9.26
CA VAL A 105 -9.84 0.92 -8.09
C VAL A 105 -9.31 2.22 -7.52
N LEU A 106 -8.89 3.16 -8.35
CA LEU A 106 -8.46 4.49 -7.91
C LEU A 106 -9.60 5.25 -7.24
N ALA A 107 -10.79 5.32 -7.86
CA ALA A 107 -11.94 6.01 -7.30
C ALA A 107 -12.33 5.45 -5.92
N ILE A 108 -12.41 4.12 -5.79
CA ILE A 108 -12.72 3.45 -4.52
C ILE A 108 -11.62 3.70 -3.49
N THR A 109 -10.35 3.57 -3.89
CA THR A 109 -9.21 3.78 -2.99
C THR A 109 -9.19 5.20 -2.44
N PHE A 110 -9.36 6.22 -3.28
CA PHE A 110 -9.41 7.61 -2.83
C PHE A 110 -10.63 7.88 -1.95
N SER A 111 -11.79 7.35 -2.30
CA SER A 111 -13.02 7.50 -1.50
C SER A 111 -12.89 6.93 -0.08
N ILE A 112 -12.13 5.85 0.08
CA ILE A 112 -11.89 5.22 1.38
C ILE A 112 -10.73 5.89 2.11
N TYR A 113 -9.63 6.20 1.42
CA TYR A 113 -8.39 6.66 2.07
C TYR A 113 -8.47 8.12 2.50
N ILE A 114 -9.10 9.01 1.71
CA ILE A 114 -9.18 10.44 2.07
C ILE A 114 -9.86 10.65 3.43
N PRO A 115 -11.08 10.15 3.69
CA PRO A 115 -11.71 10.33 4.99
C PRO A 115 -10.96 9.65 6.12
N LYS A 116 -10.32 8.49 5.83
CA LYS A 116 -9.55 7.75 6.82
C LYS A 116 -8.28 8.49 7.23
N VAL A 117 -7.52 9.01 6.27
CA VAL A 117 -6.33 9.85 6.51
C VAL A 117 -6.70 11.07 7.33
N ARG A 118 -7.77 11.79 6.95
CA ARG A 118 -8.25 12.96 7.70
C ARG A 118 -8.59 12.62 9.16
N THR A 119 -9.24 11.48 9.38
CA THR A 119 -9.60 11.02 10.74
C THR A 119 -8.35 10.63 11.54
N GLU A 120 -7.37 9.97 10.91
CA GLU A 120 -6.10 9.61 11.53
C GLU A 120 -5.28 10.86 11.90
N GLU A 121 -5.21 11.85 11.02
CA GLU A 121 -4.51 13.11 11.30
C GLU A 121 -5.16 13.91 12.43
N ARG A 122 -6.49 13.98 12.50
CA ARG A 122 -7.21 14.60 13.63
C ARG A 122 -6.90 13.89 14.95
N PHE A 123 -6.85 12.56 14.94
CA PHE A 123 -6.48 11.77 16.11
C PHE A 123 -5.03 12.04 16.54
N LEU A 124 -4.08 12.08 15.59
CA LEU A 124 -2.68 12.33 15.86
C LEU A 124 -2.47 13.76 16.38
N LEU A 125 -3.15 14.74 15.80
CA LEU A 125 -3.13 16.14 16.27
C LEU A 125 -3.64 16.24 17.71
N LYS A 126 -4.76 15.58 18.03
CA LYS A 126 -5.33 15.58 19.38
C LYS A 126 -4.40 14.90 20.40
N LYS A 127 -3.67 13.87 19.96
CA LYS A 127 -2.82 13.08 20.84
C LYS A 127 -1.44 13.69 21.06
N PHE A 128 -0.79 14.19 20.01
CA PHE A 128 0.60 14.64 20.02
C PHE A 128 0.75 16.17 19.91
N GLY A 129 -0.34 16.91 19.70
CA GLY A 129 -0.36 18.37 19.75
C GLY A 129 0.74 19.05 18.92
N ASN A 130 1.64 19.76 19.60
CA ASN A 130 2.72 20.52 18.99
C ASN A 130 3.76 19.65 18.28
N GLU A 131 4.01 18.42 18.75
CA GLU A 131 4.93 17.48 18.06
C GLU A 131 4.39 17.11 16.69
N TRP A 132 3.07 16.85 16.59
CA TRP A 132 2.41 16.56 15.32
C TRP A 132 2.50 17.78 14.37
N LYS A 133 2.24 18.99 14.86
CA LYS A 133 2.36 20.22 14.05
C LYS A 133 3.78 20.39 13.48
N LYS A 134 4.82 20.25 14.32
CA LYS A 134 6.22 20.32 13.88
C LYS A 134 6.54 19.25 12.82
N TYR A 135 6.05 18.04 13.01
CA TYR A 135 6.24 16.95 12.05
C TYR A 135 5.55 17.24 10.71
N THR A 136 4.30 17.72 10.71
CA THR A 136 3.55 18.03 9.49
C THR A 136 4.11 19.23 8.72
N HIS A 137 4.85 20.08 9.39
CA HIS A 137 5.56 21.20 8.73
C HIS A 137 6.71 20.70 7.86
N ARG A 138 7.42 19.65 8.29
CA ARG A 138 8.59 19.07 7.61
C ARG A 138 8.23 17.97 6.62
N THR A 139 7.15 17.24 6.88
CA THR A 139 6.77 16.05 6.09
C THR A 139 5.43 16.28 5.40
N GLY A 140 5.39 16.08 4.08
CA GLY A 140 4.17 16.18 3.28
C GLY A 140 3.33 14.90 3.32
N TYR A 141 2.23 14.91 2.59
CA TYR A 141 1.38 13.72 2.43
C TYR A 141 2.09 12.63 1.62
N PHE A 142 2.77 12.97 0.54
CA PHE A 142 3.42 12.05 -0.39
C PHE A 142 4.93 12.26 -0.48
N LEU A 143 5.41 13.51 -0.37
CA LEU A 143 6.80 13.87 -0.52
C LEU A 143 7.29 14.66 0.71
N PRO A 144 8.58 14.59 1.04
CA PRO A 144 9.16 15.42 2.09
C PRO A 144 9.08 16.91 1.70
N LYS A 145 8.93 17.78 2.69
CA LYS A 145 8.97 19.23 2.50
C LYS A 145 10.32 19.81 2.87
N ASP A 146 11.11 19.10 3.64
CA ASP A 146 12.40 19.50 4.15
C ASP A 146 13.45 18.43 3.82
N ASN A 147 14.67 18.85 3.52
CA ASN A 147 15.78 17.95 3.16
C ASN A 147 16.43 17.26 4.37
N SER A 148 16.04 17.60 5.60
CA SER A 148 16.56 16.96 6.83
C SER A 148 15.93 15.59 7.09
N ILE A 149 16.15 14.65 6.17
CA ILE A 149 15.53 13.31 6.21
C ILE A 149 16.33 12.41 7.15
N ARG A 150 15.69 11.96 8.24
CA ARG A 150 16.26 10.95 9.15
C ARG A 150 15.84 9.55 8.71
N ILE A 151 16.63 8.94 7.81
CA ILE A 151 16.38 7.59 7.27
C ILE A 151 16.59 6.52 8.34
N ARG A 152 17.52 6.75 9.28
CA ARG A 152 17.86 5.76 10.32
C ARG A 152 16.65 5.51 11.22
N SER A 153 16.07 4.32 11.09
CA SER A 153 14.94 3.86 11.89
C SER A 153 15.24 2.50 12.51
N GLY A 154 14.79 2.29 13.74
CA GLY A 154 14.84 0.99 14.38
C GLY A 154 13.79 0.05 13.79
N TRP A 155 14.05 -0.51 12.60
CA TRP A 155 13.19 -1.56 12.03
C TRP A 155 13.26 -2.82 12.90
N SER A 156 12.12 -3.46 13.12
CA SER A 156 12.03 -4.64 13.97
C SER A 156 11.04 -5.64 13.40
N ILE A 157 11.47 -6.89 13.28
CA ILE A 157 10.61 -8.01 12.86
C ILE A 157 9.44 -8.22 13.84
N THR A 158 9.69 -8.04 15.15
CA THR A 158 8.64 -8.10 16.17
C THR A 158 7.57 -7.03 15.96
N GLN A 159 7.97 -5.83 15.53
CA GLN A 159 7.01 -4.78 15.23
C GLN A 159 6.26 -5.05 13.94
N TRP A 160 6.93 -5.58 12.93
CA TRP A 160 6.36 -5.99 11.64
C TRP A 160 5.28 -7.07 11.83
N THR A 161 5.57 -8.10 12.64
CA THR A 161 4.62 -9.17 12.97
C THR A 161 3.45 -8.66 13.84
N LYS A 162 3.70 -7.80 14.83
CA LYS A 162 2.64 -7.13 15.61
C LYS A 162 1.70 -6.30 14.76
N ASN A 163 2.22 -5.69 13.69
CA ASN A 163 1.42 -4.94 12.72
C ASN A 163 0.73 -5.83 11.69
N LYS A 164 0.94 -7.16 11.75
CA LYS A 164 0.34 -8.18 10.88
C LYS A 164 0.65 -7.95 9.39
N GLU A 165 1.83 -7.38 9.10
CA GLU A 165 2.19 -7.03 7.73
C GLU A 165 2.51 -8.27 6.87
N TYR A 166 2.81 -9.41 7.50
CA TYR A 166 3.00 -10.69 6.80
C TYR A 166 1.79 -11.12 5.96
N TYR A 167 0.57 -10.69 6.32
CA TYR A 167 -0.60 -10.92 5.47
C TYR A 167 -0.50 -10.15 4.16
N CYS A 168 -0.17 -8.86 4.22
CA CYS A 168 -0.03 -8.05 3.01
C CYS A 168 1.15 -8.54 2.16
N PHE A 169 2.26 -8.86 2.79
CA PHE A 169 3.45 -9.40 2.13
C PHE A 169 3.11 -10.72 1.39
N GLY A 170 2.52 -11.68 2.08
CA GLY A 170 2.14 -12.97 1.50
C GLY A 170 1.12 -12.82 0.38
N THR A 171 0.06 -12.02 0.59
CA THR A 171 -0.97 -11.81 -0.43
C THR A 171 -0.46 -11.09 -1.67
N SER A 172 0.49 -10.16 -1.54
CA SER A 172 1.11 -9.47 -2.68
C SER A 172 1.89 -10.46 -3.55
N LEU A 173 2.70 -11.32 -2.93
CA LEU A 173 3.47 -12.34 -3.66
C LEU A 173 2.54 -13.39 -4.30
N SER A 174 1.53 -13.86 -3.56
CA SER A 174 0.54 -14.79 -4.10
C SER A 174 -0.21 -14.20 -5.29
N ALA A 175 -0.54 -12.91 -5.26
CA ALA A 175 -1.18 -12.24 -6.38
C ALA A 175 -0.31 -12.22 -7.64
N LEU A 176 0.99 -11.95 -7.51
CA LEU A 176 1.92 -12.00 -8.66
C LEU A 176 2.02 -13.41 -9.25
N VAL A 177 2.10 -14.43 -8.40
CA VAL A 177 2.14 -15.83 -8.85
C VAL A 177 0.84 -16.21 -9.56
N LEU A 178 -0.32 -15.84 -9.01
CA LEU A 178 -1.62 -16.09 -9.63
C LEU A 178 -1.74 -15.42 -11.00
N LEU A 179 -1.31 -14.16 -11.12
CA LEU A 179 -1.31 -13.44 -12.40
C LEU A 179 -0.39 -14.10 -13.43
N ALA A 180 0.76 -14.62 -13.01
CA ALA A 180 1.65 -15.38 -13.90
C ALA A 180 1.02 -16.70 -14.36
N ILE A 181 0.34 -17.44 -13.47
CA ILE A 181 -0.38 -18.66 -13.81
C ILE A 181 -1.51 -18.34 -14.80
N MET A 182 -2.29 -17.28 -14.53
CA MET A 182 -3.35 -16.85 -15.44
C MET A 182 -2.81 -16.54 -16.84
N TYR A 183 -1.69 -15.81 -16.92
CA TYR A 183 -1.04 -15.53 -18.19
C TYR A 183 -0.68 -16.83 -18.94
N THR A 184 -0.08 -17.80 -18.27
CA THR A 184 0.33 -19.08 -18.90
C THR A 184 -0.84 -19.95 -19.30
N THR A 185 -1.94 -19.94 -18.54
CA THR A 185 -3.13 -20.74 -18.88
C THR A 185 -3.94 -20.17 -20.04
N HIS A 186 -3.81 -18.89 -20.34
CA HIS A 186 -4.44 -18.25 -21.51
C HIS A 186 -3.66 -18.43 -22.79
N LEU A 187 -2.39 -18.84 -22.73
CA LEU A 187 -1.55 -19.11 -23.92
C LEU A 187 -1.71 -20.56 -24.44
N ASN A 188 -2.29 -21.44 -23.63
CA ASN A 188 -2.57 -22.83 -23.98
C ASN A 188 -4.05 -23.02 -24.34
#